data_23e8f3b99735df4ff26aed88ec4e09cb
#
_entry.id   23e8f3b99735df4ff26aed88ec4e09cb
#
_cell.length_a   1.000
_cell.length_b   1.000
_cell.length_c   1.000
_cell.angle_alpha   90.00
_cell.angle_beta   90.00
_cell.angle_gamma   90.00
#
_symmetry.space_group_name_H-M   'P 1'
#
loop_
_entity.id
_entity.type
_entity.pdbx_description
1 polymer ?
#
loop_
_entity_poly.entity_id
_entity_poly.type
_entity_poly.pdbx_seq_one_letter_code
_entity_poly.pdbx_strand_id
1 'polypeptide(L)'
;DLKTYGKKIGYIVGSGDKVPEALEQMGYEVTLLTDKELAKNNLSQFDAIITGVRAYNTNEWMNSYYDKLMKYVEDGGNMIVQYNTSNFISNVSSKIGPYNFTISRARITDENAEVKFLNPDHPVLNFPNKITTDDFKGWIQESGVYHAANWDKDKFEPIFSMHDPNEKDDEGSLIMAKHGKGFFTYTGLVFFRQL
;
A
#
# COMPACT_ATOMS: atom_id res chain seq x y z
N ASP A 1 -17.88 9.91 -12.63
CA ASP A 1 -16.65 10.72 -12.70
C ASP A 1 -15.79 10.46 -11.48
N LEU A 2 -14.53 10.06 -11.72
CA LEU A 2 -13.55 9.85 -10.66
C LEU A 2 -13.18 11.18 -10.00
N LYS A 3 -13.29 11.22 -8.66
CA LYS A 3 -12.88 12.38 -7.87
C LYS A 3 -11.49 12.15 -7.31
N THR A 4 -10.66 13.17 -7.32
CA THR A 4 -9.32 13.15 -6.70
C THR A 4 -9.29 14.09 -5.50
N TYR A 5 -8.43 13.78 -4.53
CA TYR A 5 -8.19 14.61 -3.36
C TYR A 5 -6.68 14.74 -3.14
N GLY A 6 -6.26 15.96 -2.80
CA GLY A 6 -4.83 16.27 -2.75
C GLY A 6 -4.26 16.56 -4.13
N LYS A 7 -2.96 16.83 -4.19
CA LYS A 7 -2.31 17.25 -5.43
C LYS A 7 -0.93 16.63 -5.63
N LYS A 8 -0.13 16.56 -4.60
CA LYS A 8 1.29 16.17 -4.67
C LYS A 8 1.53 14.80 -4.07
N ILE A 9 2.11 13.91 -4.86
CA ILE A 9 2.47 12.55 -4.44
C ILE A 9 3.98 12.38 -4.52
N GLY A 10 4.59 11.92 -3.44
CA GLY A 10 5.94 11.39 -3.45
C GLY A 10 5.90 9.89 -3.76
N TYR A 11 6.67 9.44 -4.73
CA TYR A 11 6.70 8.04 -5.14
C TYR A 11 8.10 7.45 -5.04
N ILE A 12 8.26 6.47 -4.18
CA ILE A 12 9.55 5.76 -4.01
C ILE A 12 9.56 4.57 -4.95
N VAL A 13 10.34 4.65 -6.03
CA VAL A 13 10.42 3.59 -7.04
C VAL A 13 11.04 2.33 -6.46
N GLY A 14 10.41 1.19 -6.73
CA GLY A 14 10.95 -0.13 -6.41
C GLY A 14 11.47 -0.85 -7.67
N SER A 15 10.93 -2.03 -7.94
CA SER A 15 11.32 -2.83 -9.12
C SER A 15 10.78 -2.28 -10.45
N GLY A 16 9.95 -1.24 -10.39
CA GLY A 16 9.31 -0.62 -11.54
C GLY A 16 7.86 -1.06 -11.72
N ASP A 17 6.99 -0.08 -11.88
CA ASP A 17 5.56 -0.27 -12.14
C ASP A 17 4.98 0.99 -12.83
N LYS A 18 3.72 0.94 -13.22
CA LYS A 18 3.02 2.01 -13.95
C LYS A 18 2.15 2.90 -13.07
N VAL A 19 2.20 2.72 -11.76
CA VAL A 19 1.40 3.52 -10.82
C VAL A 19 1.71 5.03 -10.92
N PRO A 20 3.00 5.46 -11.01
CA PRO A 20 3.29 6.88 -11.18
C PRO A 20 2.61 7.51 -12.39
N GLU A 21 2.66 6.87 -13.55
CA GLU A 21 2.05 7.36 -14.77
C GLU A 21 0.52 7.41 -14.66
N ALA A 22 -0.08 6.41 -14.02
CA ALA A 22 -1.52 6.39 -13.78
C ALA A 22 -1.94 7.55 -12.85
N LEU A 23 -1.18 7.83 -11.81
CA LEU A 23 -1.43 8.96 -10.92
C LEU A 23 -1.33 10.31 -11.65
N GLU A 24 -0.35 10.46 -12.54
CA GLU A 24 -0.22 11.67 -13.39
C GLU A 24 -1.43 11.81 -14.32
N GLN A 25 -1.91 10.73 -14.93
CA GLN A 25 -3.13 10.73 -15.75
C GLN A 25 -4.38 11.12 -14.94
N MET A 26 -4.39 10.82 -13.65
CA MET A 26 -5.45 11.26 -12.73
C MET A 26 -5.33 12.74 -12.34
N GLY A 27 -4.26 13.43 -12.73
CA GLY A 27 -4.03 14.84 -12.45
C GLY A 27 -3.15 15.14 -11.24
N TYR A 28 -2.51 14.13 -10.63
CA TYR A 28 -1.56 14.35 -9.56
C TYR A 28 -0.20 14.81 -10.08
N GLU A 29 0.47 15.65 -9.29
CA GLU A 29 1.89 15.96 -9.46
C GLU A 29 2.71 14.89 -8.73
N VAL A 30 3.41 14.05 -9.48
CA VAL A 30 4.21 12.96 -8.91
C VAL A 30 5.70 13.32 -8.92
N THR A 31 6.31 13.26 -7.74
CA THR A 31 7.76 13.42 -7.57
C THR A 31 8.35 12.04 -7.26
N LEU A 32 9.27 11.58 -8.10
CA LEU A 32 10.00 10.34 -7.84
C LEU A 32 11.03 10.59 -6.74
N LEU A 33 10.94 9.84 -5.65
CA LEU A 33 11.82 9.96 -4.49
C LEU A 33 12.90 8.86 -4.54
N THR A 34 14.09 9.26 -4.94
CA THR A 34 15.31 8.45 -4.85
C THR A 34 15.95 8.64 -3.47
N ASP A 35 17.04 7.93 -3.19
CA ASP A 35 17.86 8.15 -1.99
C ASP A 35 18.21 9.63 -1.81
N LYS A 36 18.73 10.26 -2.86
CA LYS A 36 19.10 11.67 -2.86
C LYS A 36 17.89 12.59 -2.61
N GLU A 37 16.76 12.30 -3.20
CA GLU A 37 15.55 13.11 -3.05
C GLU A 37 14.95 12.98 -1.65
N LEU A 38 14.96 11.77 -1.07
CA LEU A 38 14.53 11.55 0.32
C LEU A 38 15.44 12.26 1.32
N ALA A 39 16.75 12.32 1.05
CA ALA A 39 17.70 13.00 1.93
C ALA A 39 17.44 14.50 2.02
N LYS A 40 17.11 15.16 0.89
CA LYS A 40 17.03 16.63 0.80
C LYS A 40 15.62 17.21 0.94
N ASN A 41 14.57 16.46 0.57
CA ASN A 41 13.22 17.00 0.54
C ASN A 41 12.57 17.06 1.92
N ASN A 42 11.80 18.12 2.14
CA ASN A 42 10.82 18.17 3.20
C ASN A 42 9.59 17.36 2.76
N LEU A 43 9.33 16.25 3.43
CA LEU A 43 8.27 15.32 3.06
C LEU A 43 6.87 15.89 3.32
N SER A 44 6.72 16.89 4.18
CA SER A 44 5.42 17.51 4.51
C SER A 44 4.73 18.15 3.30
N GLN A 45 5.46 18.41 2.22
CA GLN A 45 4.88 18.92 0.97
C GLN A 45 3.99 17.91 0.23
N PHE A 46 4.12 16.61 0.53
CA PHE A 46 3.36 15.57 -0.15
C PHE A 46 2.07 15.26 0.59
N ASP A 47 0.97 15.17 -0.17
CA ASP A 47 -0.35 14.76 0.33
C ASP A 47 -0.38 13.25 0.61
N ALA A 48 0.41 12.49 -0.14
CA ALA A 48 0.69 11.07 0.12
C ALA A 48 2.11 10.72 -0.32
N ILE A 49 2.68 9.70 0.32
CA ILE A 49 3.91 9.04 -0.13
C ILE A 49 3.55 7.58 -0.39
N ILE A 50 3.86 7.11 -1.60
CA ILE A 50 3.61 5.74 -2.03
C ILE A 50 4.94 5.08 -2.31
N THR A 51 5.15 3.87 -1.79
CA THR A 51 6.29 3.05 -2.19
C THR A 51 5.87 2.11 -3.31
N GLY A 52 6.68 2.05 -4.35
CA GLY A 52 6.47 1.18 -5.50
C GLY A 52 6.66 -0.30 -5.14
N VAL A 53 6.25 -1.14 -6.07
CA VAL A 53 6.35 -2.59 -5.94
C VAL A 53 7.78 -3.00 -5.58
N ARG A 54 7.93 -3.75 -4.48
CA ARG A 54 9.20 -4.26 -3.96
C ARG A 54 10.23 -3.20 -3.58
N ALA A 55 9.81 -1.97 -3.26
CA ALA A 55 10.73 -0.89 -2.94
C ALA A 55 11.67 -1.22 -1.77
N TYR A 56 11.19 -1.93 -0.76
CA TYR A 56 11.99 -2.37 0.39
C TYR A 56 12.89 -3.58 0.07
N ASN A 57 12.60 -4.35 -0.97
CA ASN A 57 13.46 -5.41 -1.44
C ASN A 57 14.63 -4.88 -2.28
N THR A 58 14.38 -3.85 -3.10
CA THR A 58 15.34 -3.36 -4.11
C THR A 58 16.19 -2.20 -3.64
N ASN A 59 15.71 -1.42 -2.66
CA ASN A 59 16.41 -0.22 -2.18
C ASN A 59 16.99 -0.46 -0.77
N GLU A 60 18.24 -0.83 -0.70
CA GLU A 60 18.93 -1.09 0.59
C GLU A 60 18.96 0.14 1.52
N TRP A 61 18.92 1.33 0.94
CA TRP A 61 18.91 2.61 1.67
C TRP A 61 17.58 2.92 2.37
N MET A 62 16.50 2.19 2.11
CA MET A 62 15.19 2.44 2.75
C MET A 62 15.26 2.45 4.27
N ASN A 63 16.07 1.58 4.86
CA ASN A 63 16.22 1.50 6.32
C ASN A 63 16.73 2.82 6.94
N SER A 64 17.55 3.58 6.21
CA SER A 64 18.07 4.87 6.68
C SER A 64 16.99 5.95 6.79
N TYR A 65 15.87 5.79 6.13
CA TYR A 65 14.77 6.77 6.09
C TYR A 65 13.55 6.35 6.90
N TYR A 66 13.63 5.24 7.63
CA TYR A 66 12.50 4.76 8.45
C TYR A 66 11.96 5.84 9.38
N ASP A 67 12.81 6.46 10.17
CA ASP A 67 12.40 7.47 11.14
C ASP A 67 11.80 8.71 10.45
N LYS A 68 12.39 9.13 9.34
CA LYS A 68 11.90 10.27 8.55
C LYS A 68 10.50 9.99 7.96
N LEU A 69 10.28 8.80 7.43
CA LEU A 69 8.98 8.38 6.88
C LEU A 69 7.94 8.23 7.98
N MET A 70 8.30 7.65 9.13
CA MET A 70 7.38 7.54 10.26
C MET A 70 7.03 8.90 10.85
N LYS A 71 7.98 9.83 10.89
CA LYS A 71 7.72 11.22 11.30
C LYS A 71 6.74 11.93 10.34
N TYR A 72 6.89 11.70 9.04
CA TYR A 72 5.95 12.18 8.04
C TYR A 72 4.51 11.71 8.33
N VAL A 73 4.34 10.44 8.65
CA VAL A 73 3.03 9.87 9.01
C VAL A 73 2.52 10.46 10.33
N GLU A 74 3.37 10.48 11.35
CA GLU A 74 3.03 11.03 12.68
C GLU A 74 2.52 12.48 12.60
N ASP A 75 3.10 13.28 11.73
CA ASP A 75 2.75 14.70 11.53
C ASP A 75 1.49 14.90 10.65
N GLY A 76 0.88 13.83 10.17
CA GLY A 76 -0.38 13.87 9.41
C GLY A 76 -0.30 13.36 7.97
N GLY A 77 0.85 12.82 7.57
CA GLY A 77 1.02 12.25 6.23
C GLY A 77 0.26 10.94 6.02
N ASN A 78 0.00 10.62 4.77
CA ASN A 78 -0.60 9.37 4.34
C ASN A 78 0.45 8.57 3.56
N MET A 79 0.87 7.43 4.12
CA MET A 79 1.86 6.56 3.50
C MET A 79 1.22 5.25 3.06
N ILE A 80 1.43 4.87 1.81
CA ILE A 80 0.90 3.63 1.22
C ILE A 80 2.07 2.80 0.72
N VAL A 81 2.20 1.59 1.25
CA VAL A 81 3.24 0.64 0.87
C VAL A 81 2.63 -0.48 0.04
N GLN A 82 3.04 -0.59 -1.23
CA GLN A 82 2.70 -1.71 -2.09
C GLN A 82 3.54 -2.94 -1.72
N TYR A 83 3.16 -4.12 -2.20
CA TYR A 83 3.75 -5.37 -1.76
C TYR A 83 5.28 -5.41 -1.85
N ASN A 84 5.86 -6.17 -0.92
CA ASN A 84 7.25 -6.60 -0.94
C ASN A 84 7.28 -8.13 -0.83
N THR A 85 8.28 -8.75 -1.42
CA THR A 85 8.42 -10.21 -1.36
C THR A 85 9.05 -10.64 -0.04
N SER A 86 8.66 -11.84 0.41
CA SER A 86 9.28 -12.52 1.55
C SER A 86 9.52 -13.97 1.15
N ASN A 87 10.77 -14.32 0.86
CA ASN A 87 11.19 -15.67 0.53
C ASN A 87 12.64 -15.90 0.94
N PHE A 88 13.18 -17.08 0.70
CA PHE A 88 14.55 -17.43 1.10
C PHE A 88 15.64 -16.60 0.42
N ILE A 89 15.35 -16.01 -0.72
CA ILE A 89 16.31 -15.25 -1.52
C ILE A 89 16.18 -13.75 -1.28
N SER A 90 14.96 -13.27 -1.04
CA SER A 90 14.66 -11.84 -0.94
C SER A 90 13.71 -11.59 0.23
N ASN A 91 14.29 -11.27 1.37
CA ASN A 91 13.56 -10.82 2.55
C ASN A 91 13.74 -9.32 2.75
N VAL A 92 12.73 -8.69 3.33
CA VAL A 92 12.84 -7.32 3.78
C VAL A 92 13.55 -7.32 5.14
N SER A 93 14.70 -6.66 5.21
CA SER A 93 15.46 -6.49 6.45
C SER A 93 15.10 -5.22 7.20
N SER A 94 14.44 -4.28 6.54
CA SER A 94 14.06 -2.98 7.11
C SER A 94 12.71 -3.04 7.81
N LYS A 95 12.55 -2.20 8.83
CA LYS A 95 11.21 -1.89 9.34
C LYS A 95 10.43 -1.13 8.28
N ILE A 96 9.14 -1.45 8.12
CA ILE A 96 8.27 -0.84 7.12
C ILE A 96 7.27 0.10 7.77
N GLY A 97 6.48 -0.39 8.72
CA GLY A 97 5.39 0.36 9.33
C GLY A 97 5.65 0.82 10.76
N PRO A 98 4.72 1.58 11.32
CA PRO A 98 4.83 2.09 12.69
C PRO A 98 4.61 1.01 13.76
N TYR A 99 3.97 -0.09 13.40
CA TYR A 99 3.66 -1.21 14.28
C TYR A 99 3.99 -2.53 13.60
N ASN A 100 4.14 -3.60 14.38
CA ASN A 100 4.56 -4.89 13.86
C ASN A 100 3.53 -5.52 12.91
N PHE A 101 4.01 -6.02 11.81
CA PHE A 101 3.34 -6.96 10.91
C PHE A 101 4.42 -7.72 10.13
N THR A 102 4.03 -8.83 9.55
CA THR A 102 4.91 -9.62 8.69
C THR A 102 4.35 -9.67 7.27
N ILE A 103 5.21 -9.92 6.31
CA ILE A 103 4.83 -10.15 4.92
C ILE A 103 4.78 -11.65 4.70
N SER A 104 3.61 -12.15 4.32
CA SER A 104 3.39 -13.57 4.05
C SER A 104 3.54 -13.88 2.56
N ARG A 105 3.43 -15.16 2.21
CA ARG A 105 3.33 -15.62 0.82
C ARG A 105 1.87 -15.79 0.39
N ALA A 106 0.92 -15.38 1.20
CA ALA A 106 -0.49 -15.47 0.87
C ALA A 106 -0.80 -14.67 -0.38
N ARG A 107 -1.60 -15.26 -1.24
CA ARG A 107 -2.00 -14.68 -2.53
C ARG A 107 -3.43 -15.10 -2.86
N ILE A 108 -4.08 -14.32 -3.70
CA ILE A 108 -5.39 -14.62 -4.26
C ILE A 108 -5.23 -14.71 -5.77
N THR A 109 -5.31 -15.93 -6.28
CA THR A 109 -5.07 -16.24 -7.70
C THR A 109 -6.34 -16.28 -8.53
N ASP A 110 -7.49 -16.50 -7.91
CA ASP A 110 -8.77 -16.50 -8.59
C ASP A 110 -9.20 -15.05 -8.90
N GLU A 111 -9.26 -14.72 -10.17
CA GLU A 111 -9.70 -13.39 -10.64
C GLU A 111 -11.15 -13.08 -10.26
N ASN A 112 -11.95 -14.09 -9.95
CA ASN A 112 -13.35 -13.96 -9.54
C ASN A 112 -13.56 -14.12 -8.03
N ALA A 113 -12.48 -14.19 -7.24
CA ALA A 113 -12.59 -14.30 -5.79
C ALA A 113 -13.46 -13.17 -5.22
N GLU A 114 -14.42 -13.54 -4.39
CA GLU A 114 -15.29 -12.57 -3.73
C GLU A 114 -14.47 -11.70 -2.77
N VAL A 115 -14.67 -10.39 -2.85
CA VAL A 115 -14.08 -9.42 -1.93
C VAL A 115 -15.14 -8.98 -0.92
N LYS A 116 -14.94 -9.34 0.33
CA LYS A 116 -15.80 -8.91 1.43
C LYS A 116 -15.24 -7.64 2.07
N PHE A 117 -16.08 -6.65 2.25
CA PHE A 117 -15.75 -5.41 2.94
C PHE A 117 -16.00 -5.61 4.44
N LEU A 118 -14.93 -5.62 5.24
CA LEU A 118 -15.02 -5.88 6.68
C LEU A 118 -15.69 -4.75 7.45
N ASN A 119 -15.49 -3.51 7.00
CA ASN A 119 -16.18 -2.33 7.50
C ASN A 119 -16.62 -1.44 6.32
N PRO A 120 -17.81 -1.65 5.76
CA PRO A 120 -18.27 -0.89 4.59
C PRO A 120 -18.35 0.64 4.81
N ASP A 121 -18.47 1.08 6.05
CA ASP A 121 -18.55 2.50 6.41
C ASP A 121 -17.17 3.14 6.63
N HIS A 122 -16.10 2.37 6.49
CA HIS A 122 -14.73 2.91 6.64
C HIS A 122 -14.48 4.07 5.68
N PRO A 123 -13.88 5.19 6.13
CA PRO A 123 -13.65 6.35 5.27
C PRO A 123 -12.87 6.04 3.99
N VAL A 124 -11.90 5.12 4.03
CA VAL A 124 -11.11 4.73 2.85
C VAL A 124 -11.95 4.16 1.73
N LEU A 125 -13.12 3.60 2.04
CA LEU A 125 -14.05 3.00 1.08
C LEU A 125 -15.12 3.99 0.57
N ASN A 126 -15.19 5.20 1.14
CA ASN A 126 -16.27 6.14 0.90
C ASN A 126 -15.81 7.56 0.53
N PHE A 127 -14.50 7.83 0.57
CA PHE A 127 -13.97 9.16 0.26
C PHE A 127 -12.64 9.07 -0.50
N PRO A 128 -12.40 9.86 -1.54
CA PRO A 128 -13.33 10.79 -2.22
C PRO A 128 -14.34 10.11 -3.12
N ASN A 129 -14.21 8.81 -3.35
CA ASN A 129 -15.12 7.99 -4.13
C ASN A 129 -15.63 6.83 -3.27
N LYS A 130 -16.83 6.36 -3.59
CA LYS A 130 -17.33 5.13 -2.97
C LYS A 130 -16.76 3.94 -3.73
N ILE A 131 -16.03 3.08 -3.01
CA ILE A 131 -15.52 1.82 -3.53
C ILE A 131 -16.56 0.72 -3.29
N THR A 132 -16.82 -0.06 -4.32
CA THR A 132 -17.77 -1.17 -4.29
C THR A 132 -17.11 -2.45 -4.81
N THR A 133 -17.79 -3.58 -4.69
CA THR A 133 -17.31 -4.84 -5.27
C THR A 133 -17.17 -4.79 -6.78
N ASP A 134 -17.87 -3.88 -7.45
CA ASP A 134 -17.73 -3.68 -8.90
C ASP A 134 -16.35 -3.16 -9.31
N ASP A 135 -15.65 -2.47 -8.42
CA ASP A 135 -14.29 -1.96 -8.67
C ASP A 135 -13.24 -3.09 -8.76
N PHE A 136 -13.58 -4.28 -8.31
CA PHE A 136 -12.72 -5.47 -8.41
C PHE A 136 -13.05 -6.35 -9.62
N LYS A 137 -14.12 -6.05 -10.35
CA LYS A 137 -14.49 -6.81 -11.55
C LYS A 137 -13.53 -6.53 -12.69
N GLY A 138 -13.17 -7.58 -13.39
CA GLY A 138 -12.30 -7.48 -14.55
C GLY A 138 -10.81 -7.34 -14.22
N TRP A 139 -10.43 -7.48 -12.94
CA TRP A 139 -9.03 -7.63 -12.57
C TRP A 139 -8.46 -8.89 -13.21
N ILE A 140 -7.23 -8.80 -13.69
CA ILE A 140 -6.56 -9.87 -14.43
C ILE A 140 -5.38 -10.46 -13.65
N GLN A 141 -5.07 -11.71 -13.93
CA GLN A 141 -4.00 -12.54 -13.39
C GLN A 141 -4.22 -12.95 -11.94
N GLU A 142 -4.34 -12.02 -11.02
CA GLU A 142 -4.56 -12.29 -9.58
C GLU A 142 -5.06 -11.01 -8.91
N SER A 143 -5.56 -11.13 -7.70
CA SER A 143 -6.09 -9.99 -6.94
C SER A 143 -5.12 -9.48 -5.90
N GLY A 144 -4.29 -10.35 -5.33
CA GLY A 144 -3.32 -9.98 -4.31
C GLY A 144 -2.16 -10.95 -4.20
N VAL A 145 -1.03 -10.42 -3.73
CA VAL A 145 0.22 -11.17 -3.51
C VAL A 145 0.90 -10.66 -2.25
N TYR A 146 1.63 -11.53 -1.57
CA TYR A 146 2.42 -11.17 -0.39
C TYR A 146 1.63 -10.33 0.63
N HIS A 147 0.49 -10.85 1.04
CA HIS A 147 -0.39 -10.20 1.99
C HIS A 147 0.28 -10.02 3.35
N ALA A 148 -0.17 -9.03 4.11
CA ALA A 148 0.23 -8.88 5.50
C ALA A 148 -0.27 -10.05 6.35
N ALA A 149 0.49 -10.37 7.40
CA ALA A 149 0.12 -11.34 8.40
C ALA A 149 0.67 -10.91 9.77
N ASN A 150 0.18 -11.54 10.84
CA ASN A 150 0.70 -11.35 12.20
C ASN A 150 0.81 -9.89 12.63
N TRP A 151 -0.11 -9.06 12.18
CA TRP A 151 -0.13 -7.64 12.57
C TRP A 151 -0.66 -7.45 13.98
N ASP A 152 -0.23 -6.36 14.61
CA ASP A 152 -0.79 -5.90 15.88
C ASP A 152 -2.26 -5.51 15.67
N LYS A 153 -3.16 -6.34 16.18
CA LYS A 153 -4.61 -6.20 16.00
C LYS A 153 -5.21 -4.99 16.72
N ASP A 154 -4.50 -4.44 17.70
CA ASP A 154 -4.92 -3.23 18.40
C ASP A 154 -4.58 -1.96 17.61
N LYS A 155 -3.70 -2.08 16.63
CA LYS A 155 -3.18 -0.95 15.84
C LYS A 155 -3.61 -0.96 14.39
N PHE A 156 -3.64 -2.13 13.75
CA PHE A 156 -4.02 -2.28 12.35
C PHE A 156 -5.47 -2.73 12.22
N GLU A 157 -6.16 -2.13 11.25
CA GLU A 157 -7.50 -2.52 10.81
C GLU A 157 -7.39 -3.15 9.41
N PRO A 158 -7.81 -4.41 9.22
CA PRO A 158 -7.95 -5.00 7.91
C PRO A 158 -9.20 -4.46 7.22
N ILE A 159 -9.12 -4.22 5.92
CA ILE A 159 -10.21 -3.59 5.15
C ILE A 159 -11.03 -4.62 4.38
N PHE A 160 -10.37 -5.63 3.83
CA PHE A 160 -10.99 -6.66 3.00
C PHE A 160 -10.72 -8.06 3.53
N SER A 161 -11.65 -8.98 3.25
CA SER A 161 -11.45 -10.42 3.39
C SER A 161 -11.71 -11.07 2.03
N MET A 162 -10.83 -11.97 1.63
CA MET A 162 -10.92 -12.71 0.37
C MET A 162 -10.23 -14.06 0.49
N HIS A 163 -10.58 -15.01 -0.38
CA HIS A 163 -9.92 -16.31 -0.43
C HIS A 163 -10.05 -16.92 -1.83
N ASP A 164 -9.09 -17.76 -2.18
CA ASP A 164 -9.23 -18.68 -3.32
C ASP A 164 -10.21 -19.82 -2.98
N PRO A 165 -10.81 -20.48 -3.98
CA PRO A 165 -11.70 -21.61 -3.73
C PRO A 165 -11.06 -22.66 -2.82
N ASN A 166 -11.81 -23.10 -1.81
CA ASN A 166 -11.41 -24.08 -0.80
C ASN A 166 -10.26 -23.64 0.13
N GLU A 167 -9.92 -22.36 0.14
CA GLU A 167 -8.96 -21.79 1.08
C GLU A 167 -9.66 -21.00 2.20
N LYS A 168 -8.92 -20.72 3.26
CA LYS A 168 -9.41 -19.88 4.37
C LYS A 168 -9.45 -18.41 3.97
N ASP A 169 -10.35 -17.67 4.61
CA ASP A 169 -10.40 -16.21 4.50
C ASP A 169 -9.04 -15.60 4.83
N ASP A 170 -8.57 -14.72 3.96
CA ASP A 170 -7.39 -13.89 4.16
C ASP A 170 -7.80 -12.43 4.29
N GLU A 171 -7.40 -11.82 5.39
CA GLU A 171 -7.73 -10.43 5.72
C GLU A 171 -6.52 -9.49 5.56
N GLY A 172 -5.40 -10.00 5.08
CA GLY A 172 -4.13 -9.28 5.00
C GLY A 172 -3.88 -8.54 3.67
N SER A 173 -4.83 -8.50 2.75
CA SER A 173 -4.64 -7.85 1.45
C SER A 173 -4.45 -6.35 1.55
N LEU A 174 -5.09 -5.70 2.52
CA LEU A 174 -4.91 -4.29 2.84
C LEU A 174 -5.16 -4.07 4.33
N ILE A 175 -4.15 -3.57 5.02
CA ILE A 175 -4.24 -3.20 6.44
C ILE A 175 -3.85 -1.74 6.63
N MET A 176 -4.54 -1.04 7.52
CA MET A 176 -4.32 0.37 7.82
C MET A 176 -4.11 0.58 9.32
N ALA A 177 -3.22 1.51 9.66
CA ALA A 177 -3.00 1.95 11.03
C ALA A 177 -2.92 3.46 11.10
N LYS A 178 -3.57 4.02 12.12
CA LYS A 178 -3.33 5.42 12.50
C LYS A 178 -2.02 5.51 13.27
N HIS A 179 -1.19 6.49 12.92
CA HIS A 179 0.04 6.79 13.64
C HIS A 179 0.17 8.31 13.80
N GLY A 180 0.09 8.77 15.06
CA GLY A 180 -0.01 10.20 15.32
C GLY A 180 -1.25 10.80 14.66
N LYS A 181 -1.05 11.77 13.77
CA LYS A 181 -2.11 12.43 13.00
C LYS A 181 -2.36 11.83 11.63
N GLY A 182 -1.50 10.93 11.18
CA GLY A 182 -1.54 10.36 9.84
C GLY A 182 -1.90 8.88 9.82
N PHE A 183 -1.79 8.29 8.62
CA PHE A 183 -2.14 6.90 8.36
C PHE A 183 -1.05 6.19 7.58
N PHE A 184 -0.85 4.93 7.94
CA PHE A 184 0.02 4.00 7.24
C PHE A 184 -0.84 2.85 6.69
N THR A 185 -0.59 2.48 5.43
CA THR A 185 -1.28 1.37 4.75
C THR A 185 -0.25 0.45 4.13
N TYR A 186 -0.40 -0.86 4.36
CA TYR A 186 0.27 -1.89 3.58
C TYR A 186 -0.75 -2.64 2.75
N THR A 187 -0.45 -2.87 1.47
CA THR A 187 -1.35 -3.60 0.59
C THR A 187 -0.61 -4.57 -0.32
N GLY A 188 -1.13 -5.80 -0.40
CA GLY A 188 -0.74 -6.80 -1.38
C GLY A 188 -1.65 -6.79 -2.62
N LEU A 189 -2.66 -5.93 -2.67
CA LEU A 189 -3.53 -5.80 -3.85
C LEU A 189 -2.72 -5.37 -5.06
N VAL A 190 -2.98 -6.02 -6.19
CA VAL A 190 -2.15 -5.88 -7.41
C VAL A 190 -2.64 -4.73 -8.31
N PHE A 191 -2.79 -3.54 -7.76
CA PHE A 191 -3.20 -2.34 -8.52
C PHE A 191 -2.35 -2.12 -9.76
N PHE A 192 -1.03 -2.32 -9.62
CA PHE A 192 -0.06 -2.10 -10.69
C PHE A 192 -0.26 -2.99 -11.93
N ARG A 193 -1.02 -4.09 -11.81
CA ARG A 193 -1.35 -5.01 -12.92
C ARG A 193 -2.63 -4.62 -13.64
N GLN A 194 -3.42 -3.74 -13.05
CA GLN A 194 -4.70 -3.31 -13.59
C GLN A 194 -4.59 -2.00 -14.39
N LEU A 195 -3.37 -1.49 -14.59
CA LEU A 195 -3.07 -0.21 -15.24
C LEU A 195 -2.57 -0.36 -16.67
#